data_36bcc850e7f0730489e95b644a8026f6
#
_entry.id   36bcc850e7f0730489e95b644a8026f6
#
_cell.length_a   1.000
_cell.length_b   1.000
_cell.length_c   1.000
_cell.angle_alpha   90.00
_cell.angle_beta   90.00
_cell.angle_gamma   90.00
#
_symmetry.space_group_name_H-M   'P 1'
#
loop_
_entity.id
_entity.type
_entity.pdbx_description
1 polymer ?
#
loop_
_entity_poly.entity_id
_entity_poly.type
_entity_poly.pdbx_seq_one_letter_code
_entity_poly.pdbx_strand_id
1 'polypeptide(L)'
;MKSKKGLNEKFISFLDQIDDSHKNDKLNLNDKVLIIDGLNTFIRSFSVNPAINEDGVHIGGIAGFLKSIRYTLSVIKPTRCIIVFDGKDGSKRRRKIYPEYKAQRKIKKRLNRNVDWGTAPANEEESMKLQLGRLVEYLEYLPLTIVSVDGIEADDTMAYISKQFLSDSKIVLMSTDKDFLQLVDDRVQVWSPTKKKFYGKETIKEEFEIESKNFLMYRVLTGDSSDNIPGIRGAGTKTLQKRLPILFEDKELSIDDLFKYISSSDDKTKPPISPPVNNTV
;
A
#
# COMPACT_ATOMS: atom_id res chain seq x y z
N MET A 1 -23.13 -51.40 8.35
CA MET A 1 -22.70 -50.51 9.45
C MET A 1 -21.19 -50.54 9.71
N LYS A 2 -20.33 -50.56 8.66
CA LYS A 2 -18.86 -50.59 8.84
C LYS A 2 -18.12 -49.29 8.44
N SER A 3 -18.81 -48.23 8.07
CA SER A 3 -18.11 -47.06 7.47
C SER A 3 -17.90 -45.82 8.40
N LYS A 4 -18.61 -45.72 9.52
CA LYS A 4 -18.50 -44.56 10.38
C LYS A 4 -17.34 -44.56 11.40
N LYS A 5 -16.90 -45.77 11.84
CA LYS A 5 -15.78 -45.89 12.79
C LYS A 5 -14.43 -45.56 12.16
N GLY A 6 -14.16 -46.02 10.93
CA GLY A 6 -12.88 -45.79 10.26
C GLY A 6 -12.66 -44.32 9.79
N LEU A 7 -13.73 -43.54 9.57
CA LEU A 7 -13.61 -42.13 9.22
C LEU A 7 -13.19 -41.28 10.43
N ASN A 8 -13.68 -41.65 11.59
CA ASN A 8 -13.35 -40.93 12.84
C ASN A 8 -11.89 -41.19 13.27
N GLU A 9 -11.40 -42.41 13.13
CA GLU A 9 -10.00 -42.77 13.44
C GLU A 9 -9.00 -42.11 12.48
N LYS A 10 -9.31 -42.05 11.18
CA LYS A 10 -8.49 -41.32 10.20
C LYS A 10 -8.49 -39.79 10.45
N PHE A 11 -9.63 -39.25 10.84
CA PHE A 11 -9.73 -37.81 11.15
C PHE A 11 -8.98 -37.46 12.44
N ILE A 12 -9.07 -38.30 13.46
CA ILE A 12 -8.30 -38.13 14.71
C ILE A 12 -6.80 -38.25 14.43
N SER A 13 -6.35 -39.29 13.67
CA SER A 13 -4.96 -39.44 13.27
C SER A 13 -4.45 -38.24 12.43
N PHE A 14 -5.31 -37.66 11.61
CA PHE A 14 -4.96 -36.46 10.86
C PHE A 14 -4.82 -35.23 11.77
N LEU A 15 -5.69 -35.06 12.77
CA LEU A 15 -5.57 -33.99 13.75
C LEU A 15 -4.31 -34.17 14.63
N ASP A 16 -4.00 -35.40 15.04
CA ASP A 16 -2.78 -35.70 15.80
C ASP A 16 -1.51 -35.40 14.98
N GLN A 17 -1.51 -35.68 13.65
CA GLN A 17 -0.41 -35.33 12.77
C GLN A 17 -0.26 -33.80 12.60
N ILE A 18 -1.36 -33.06 12.59
CA ILE A 18 -1.32 -31.60 12.58
C ILE A 18 -0.74 -31.09 13.91
N ASP A 19 -1.20 -31.60 15.03
CA ASP A 19 -0.72 -31.22 16.36
C ASP A 19 0.77 -31.53 16.57
N ASP A 20 1.25 -32.66 16.08
CA ASP A 20 2.66 -33.06 16.17
C ASP A 20 3.55 -32.24 15.21
N SER A 21 3.04 -31.85 14.03
CA SER A 21 3.74 -30.94 13.13
C SER A 21 3.88 -29.53 13.73
N HIS A 22 2.92 -29.10 14.56
CA HIS A 22 2.97 -27.81 15.25
C HIS A 22 3.83 -27.82 16.53
N LYS A 23 4.09 -28.97 17.12
CA LYS A 23 4.95 -29.10 18.33
C LYS A 23 6.44 -29.03 18.03
N ASN A 24 6.87 -29.38 16.81
CA ASN A 24 8.29 -29.45 16.45
C ASN A 24 8.85 -28.18 15.78
N ASP A 25 8.02 -27.35 15.16
CA ASP A 25 8.41 -26.02 14.70
C ASP A 25 7.86 -24.99 15.67
N LYS A 26 8.72 -24.29 16.39
CA LYS A 26 8.38 -22.99 17.01
C LYS A 26 8.06 -22.05 15.83
N LEU A 27 6.83 -22.13 15.31
CA LEU A 27 6.34 -21.24 14.26
C LEU A 27 6.52 -19.80 14.77
N ASN A 28 7.55 -19.13 14.28
CA ASN A 28 7.68 -17.71 14.53
C ASN A 28 6.60 -17.01 13.72
N LEU A 29 5.51 -16.62 14.37
CA LEU A 29 4.38 -15.92 13.74
C LEU A 29 4.80 -14.65 13.00
N ASN A 30 5.98 -14.13 13.29
CA ASN A 30 6.52 -12.93 12.68
C ASN A 30 7.66 -13.21 11.69
N ASP A 31 7.86 -14.46 11.25
CA ASP A 31 8.91 -14.76 10.26
C ASP A 31 8.66 -14.06 8.94
N LYS A 32 7.45 -14.17 8.40
CA LYS A 32 7.03 -13.52 7.15
C LYS A 32 5.66 -12.86 7.31
N VAL A 33 5.63 -11.55 7.40
CA VAL A 33 4.40 -10.79 7.67
C VAL A 33 3.91 -10.10 6.40
N LEU A 34 2.63 -10.32 6.08
CA LEU A 34 1.91 -9.57 5.05
C LEU A 34 1.17 -8.42 5.71
N ILE A 35 1.44 -7.19 5.28
CA ILE A 35 0.72 -5.99 5.71
C ILE A 35 -0.05 -5.43 4.52
N ILE A 36 -1.36 -5.31 4.65
CA ILE A 36 -2.28 -4.94 3.58
C ILE A 36 -2.82 -3.53 3.83
N ASP A 37 -2.69 -2.66 2.83
CA ASP A 37 -3.41 -1.41 2.75
C ASP A 37 -4.90 -1.70 2.49
N GLY A 38 -5.70 -1.63 3.57
CA GLY A 38 -7.09 -2.04 3.57
C GLY A 38 -7.95 -1.16 2.67
N LEU A 39 -7.85 0.15 2.83
CA LEU A 39 -8.69 1.08 2.09
C LEU A 39 -8.33 1.13 0.60
N ASN A 40 -7.05 1.16 0.26
CA ASN A 40 -6.58 1.10 -1.13
C ASN A 40 -7.07 -0.18 -1.83
N THR A 41 -6.95 -1.33 -1.17
CA THR A 41 -7.40 -2.62 -1.72
C THR A 41 -8.91 -2.64 -1.89
N PHE A 42 -9.68 -2.10 -0.93
CA PHE A 42 -11.13 -2.05 -1.00
C PHE A 42 -11.64 -1.11 -2.11
N ILE A 43 -11.17 0.13 -2.14
CA ILE A 43 -11.60 1.13 -3.14
C ILE A 43 -11.31 0.63 -4.55
N ARG A 44 -10.15 0.03 -4.77
CA ARG A 44 -9.81 -0.55 -6.07
C ARG A 44 -10.74 -1.69 -6.45
N SER A 45 -11.03 -2.60 -5.51
CA SER A 45 -11.96 -3.70 -5.74
C SER A 45 -13.34 -3.17 -6.07
N PHE A 46 -13.83 -2.21 -5.31
CA PHE A 46 -15.11 -1.54 -5.52
C PHE A 46 -15.19 -0.86 -6.89
N SER A 47 -14.12 -0.19 -7.32
CA SER A 47 -14.09 0.61 -8.55
C SER A 47 -14.16 -0.22 -9.84
N VAL A 48 -13.68 -1.47 -9.81
CA VAL A 48 -13.55 -2.28 -11.04
C VAL A 48 -14.48 -3.49 -11.09
N ASN A 49 -14.98 -3.95 -9.94
CA ASN A 49 -15.78 -5.18 -9.87
C ASN A 49 -17.27 -4.86 -9.89
N PRO A 50 -18.01 -5.23 -10.95
CA PRO A 50 -19.46 -4.99 -11.05
C PRO A 50 -20.32 -6.08 -10.39
N ALA A 51 -19.75 -6.97 -9.58
CA ALA A 51 -20.49 -8.09 -9.00
C ALA A 51 -21.68 -7.61 -8.17
N ILE A 52 -22.81 -8.26 -8.38
CA ILE A 52 -24.06 -8.09 -7.64
C ILE A 52 -24.44 -9.40 -6.94
N ASN A 53 -25.22 -9.31 -5.86
CA ASN A 53 -25.84 -10.47 -5.21
C ASN A 53 -27.15 -10.85 -5.91
N GLU A 54 -27.84 -11.85 -5.36
CA GLU A 54 -29.13 -12.35 -5.89
C GLU A 54 -30.25 -11.29 -5.87
N ASP A 55 -30.15 -10.30 -4.97
CA ASP A 55 -31.09 -9.18 -4.86
C ASP A 55 -30.73 -8.00 -5.79
N GLY A 56 -29.72 -8.16 -6.64
CA GLY A 56 -29.25 -7.09 -7.53
C GLY A 56 -28.40 -6.01 -6.84
N VAL A 57 -28.02 -6.20 -5.57
CA VAL A 57 -27.22 -5.25 -4.81
C VAL A 57 -25.74 -5.41 -5.16
N HIS A 58 -25.06 -4.31 -5.45
CA HIS A 58 -23.61 -4.33 -5.71
C HIS A 58 -22.82 -4.78 -4.48
N ILE A 59 -21.97 -5.78 -4.69
CA ILE A 59 -21.07 -6.37 -3.67
C ILE A 59 -19.61 -6.42 -4.13
N GLY A 60 -19.28 -5.73 -5.21
CA GLY A 60 -17.97 -5.81 -5.87
C GLY A 60 -16.79 -5.43 -4.99
N GLY A 61 -17.00 -4.51 -4.04
CA GLY A 61 -15.96 -4.12 -3.08
C GLY A 61 -15.55 -5.29 -2.18
N ILE A 62 -16.53 -5.94 -1.54
CA ILE A 62 -16.29 -7.09 -0.64
C ILE A 62 -15.72 -8.27 -1.43
N ALA A 63 -16.41 -8.67 -2.51
CA ALA A 63 -16.03 -9.84 -3.29
C ALA A 63 -14.62 -9.70 -3.90
N GLY A 64 -14.31 -8.52 -4.44
CA GLY A 64 -13.00 -8.22 -5.01
C GLY A 64 -11.90 -8.17 -3.96
N PHE A 65 -12.17 -7.57 -2.81
CA PHE A 65 -11.23 -7.51 -1.69
C PHE A 65 -10.85 -8.91 -1.19
N LEU A 66 -11.84 -9.73 -0.85
CA LEU A 66 -11.61 -11.10 -0.36
C LEU A 66 -10.90 -11.96 -1.41
N LYS A 67 -11.26 -11.83 -2.69
CA LYS A 67 -10.58 -12.51 -3.79
C LYS A 67 -9.11 -12.07 -3.91
N SER A 68 -8.83 -10.77 -3.77
CA SER A 68 -7.48 -10.22 -3.83
C SER A 68 -6.62 -10.73 -2.68
N ILE A 69 -7.14 -10.73 -1.45
CA ILE A 69 -6.44 -11.27 -0.28
C ILE A 69 -6.18 -12.76 -0.44
N ARG A 70 -7.19 -13.54 -0.79
CA ARG A 70 -7.02 -14.99 -1.01
C ARG A 70 -5.89 -15.28 -1.99
N TYR A 71 -5.87 -14.57 -3.11
CA TYR A 71 -4.80 -14.71 -4.10
C TYR A 71 -3.44 -14.34 -3.52
N THR A 72 -3.35 -13.21 -2.84
CA THR A 72 -2.11 -12.72 -2.24
C THR A 72 -1.58 -13.67 -1.17
N LEU A 73 -2.45 -14.20 -0.30
CA LEU A 73 -2.09 -15.21 0.69
C LEU A 73 -1.54 -16.50 0.04
N SER A 74 -2.14 -16.93 -1.08
CA SER A 74 -1.67 -18.14 -1.81
C SER A 74 -0.29 -17.94 -2.43
N VAL A 75 0.04 -16.72 -2.88
CA VAL A 75 1.34 -16.39 -3.49
C VAL A 75 2.41 -16.16 -2.44
N ILE A 76 2.10 -15.37 -1.41
CA ILE A 76 3.07 -14.92 -0.40
C ILE A 76 3.30 -15.99 0.67
N LYS A 77 2.26 -16.73 1.06
CA LYS A 77 2.27 -17.70 2.17
C LYS A 77 2.88 -17.09 3.45
N PRO A 78 2.27 -16.03 3.99
CA PRO A 78 2.79 -15.37 5.17
C PRO A 78 2.50 -16.19 6.43
N THR A 79 3.30 -15.99 7.47
CA THR A 79 3.05 -16.54 8.82
C THR A 79 2.07 -15.68 9.62
N ARG A 80 1.94 -14.39 9.23
CA ARG A 80 1.00 -13.42 9.83
C ARG A 80 0.44 -12.50 8.75
N CYS A 81 -0.84 -12.14 8.89
CA CYS A 81 -1.50 -11.15 8.04
C CYS A 81 -2.05 -10.00 8.89
N ILE A 82 -1.70 -8.78 8.52
CA ILE A 82 -2.16 -7.54 9.17
C ILE A 82 -2.85 -6.69 8.09
N ILE A 83 -4.06 -6.22 8.38
CA ILE A 83 -4.76 -5.27 7.51
C ILE A 83 -4.82 -3.93 8.22
N VAL A 84 -4.36 -2.88 7.56
CA VAL A 84 -4.32 -1.54 8.12
C VAL A 84 -5.33 -0.65 7.39
N PHE A 85 -6.17 0.03 8.16
CA PHE A 85 -7.10 1.04 7.68
C PHE A 85 -6.70 2.42 8.18
N ASP A 86 -7.06 3.46 7.42
CA ASP A 86 -6.93 4.83 7.90
C ASP A 86 -7.72 5.05 9.19
N GLY A 87 -7.11 5.71 10.15
CA GLY A 87 -7.78 6.13 11.36
C GLY A 87 -8.69 7.35 11.11
N LYS A 88 -9.62 7.57 12.03
CA LYS A 88 -10.45 8.77 12.01
C LYS A 88 -9.56 10.00 11.97
N ASP A 89 -9.84 10.92 11.06
CA ASP A 89 -9.06 12.15 10.89
C ASP A 89 -7.56 11.93 10.51
N GLY A 90 -7.19 10.79 9.94
CA GLY A 90 -5.81 10.43 9.62
C GLY A 90 -5.03 11.50 8.86
N SER A 91 -5.65 12.11 7.83
CA SER A 91 -5.01 13.14 7.02
C SER A 91 -4.97 14.54 7.66
N LYS A 92 -5.58 14.75 8.85
CA LYS A 92 -5.72 16.06 9.48
C LYS A 92 -4.37 16.72 9.78
N ARG A 93 -3.39 15.94 10.23
CA ARG A 93 -2.04 16.43 10.51
C ARG A 93 -1.36 16.97 9.26
N ARG A 94 -1.42 16.25 8.15
CA ARG A 94 -0.82 16.67 6.86
C ARG A 94 -1.53 17.91 6.30
N ARG A 95 -2.87 17.95 6.37
CA ARG A 95 -3.65 19.13 5.94
C ARG A 95 -3.41 20.37 6.80
N LYS A 96 -3.03 20.21 8.06
CA LYS A 96 -2.63 21.34 8.91
C LYS A 96 -1.32 21.98 8.41
N ILE A 97 -0.40 21.16 7.90
CA ILE A 97 0.89 21.62 7.36
C ILE A 97 0.72 22.10 5.92
N TYR A 98 -0.04 21.37 5.12
CA TYR A 98 -0.30 21.66 3.72
C TYR A 98 -1.81 21.50 3.41
N PRO A 99 -2.58 22.60 3.44
CA PRO A 99 -4.05 22.57 3.32
C PRO A 99 -4.54 21.93 2.01
N GLU A 100 -3.76 22.03 0.94
CA GLU A 100 -4.08 21.50 -0.37
C GLU A 100 -3.86 19.99 -0.50
N TYR A 101 -3.29 19.35 0.53
CA TYR A 101 -3.07 17.91 0.55
C TYR A 101 -4.36 17.14 0.30
N LYS A 102 -4.36 16.31 -0.75
CA LYS A 102 -5.53 15.52 -1.18
C LYS A 102 -6.79 16.35 -1.48
N ALA A 103 -6.68 17.68 -1.72
CA ALA A 103 -7.83 18.55 -1.93
C ALA A 103 -8.65 18.15 -3.17
N GLN A 104 -8.00 17.64 -4.21
CA GLN A 104 -8.65 17.23 -5.47
C GLN A 104 -9.53 15.98 -5.29
N ARG A 105 -9.33 15.19 -4.21
CA ARG A 105 -10.15 14.01 -3.89
C ARG A 105 -11.59 14.36 -3.50
N LYS A 106 -11.89 15.64 -3.23
CA LYS A 106 -13.26 16.12 -2.93
C LYS A 106 -14.18 16.18 -4.15
N ILE A 107 -13.63 16.08 -5.36
CA ILE A 107 -14.43 16.07 -6.59
C ILE A 107 -15.07 14.69 -6.72
N LYS A 108 -16.40 14.63 -6.51
CA LYS A 108 -17.22 13.41 -6.65
C LYS A 108 -17.18 12.90 -8.09
N LYS A 109 -16.26 12.00 -8.40
CA LYS A 109 -16.28 11.22 -9.64
C LYS A 109 -16.87 9.86 -9.33
N ARG A 110 -17.72 9.35 -10.23
CA ARG A 110 -18.15 7.94 -10.15
C ARG A 110 -16.93 7.03 -10.16
N LEU A 111 -16.77 6.20 -9.13
CA LEU A 111 -15.67 5.26 -8.99
C LEU A 111 -15.89 4.03 -9.86
N ASN A 112 -17.06 3.40 -9.73
CA ASN A 112 -17.40 2.24 -10.55
C ASN A 112 -18.33 2.65 -11.69
N ARG A 113 -17.79 2.63 -12.91
CA ARG A 113 -18.52 3.00 -14.14
C ARG A 113 -19.29 1.83 -14.75
N ASN A 114 -19.09 0.62 -14.26
CA ASN A 114 -19.70 -0.60 -14.77
C ASN A 114 -21.01 -0.96 -14.04
N VAL A 115 -21.37 -0.18 -13.04
CA VAL A 115 -22.59 -0.36 -12.23
C VAL A 115 -23.53 0.81 -12.52
N ASP A 116 -24.80 0.49 -12.73
CA ASP A 116 -25.85 1.53 -12.81
C ASP A 116 -26.25 1.97 -11.40
N TRP A 117 -25.83 3.18 -11.04
CA TRP A 117 -26.14 3.80 -9.75
C TRP A 117 -27.43 4.63 -9.79
N GLY A 118 -28.18 4.60 -10.92
CA GLY A 118 -29.31 5.47 -11.15
C GLY A 118 -28.91 6.95 -11.22
N THR A 119 -29.85 7.84 -10.90
CA THR A 119 -29.65 9.30 -11.02
C THR A 119 -29.01 9.94 -9.78
N ALA A 120 -28.91 9.21 -8.65
CA ALA A 120 -28.42 9.75 -7.40
C ALA A 120 -26.94 9.35 -7.14
N PRO A 121 -25.98 10.29 -7.19
CA PRO A 121 -24.57 10.00 -6.85
C PRO A 121 -24.40 9.47 -5.42
N ALA A 122 -25.35 9.74 -4.52
CA ALA A 122 -25.35 9.26 -3.14
C ALA A 122 -25.41 7.72 -3.04
N ASN A 123 -26.02 7.04 -4.00
CA ASN A 123 -26.17 5.58 -3.97
C ASN A 123 -24.83 4.84 -4.02
N GLU A 124 -23.87 5.34 -4.80
CA GLU A 124 -22.52 4.75 -4.86
C GLU A 124 -21.76 4.91 -3.53
N GLU A 125 -21.83 6.10 -2.93
CA GLU A 125 -21.18 6.39 -1.66
C GLU A 125 -21.78 5.58 -0.50
N GLU A 126 -23.10 5.44 -0.49
CA GLU A 126 -23.80 4.64 0.51
C GLU A 126 -23.44 3.16 0.36
N SER A 127 -23.49 2.62 -0.86
CA SER A 127 -23.09 1.25 -1.14
C SER A 127 -21.63 0.99 -0.71
N MET A 128 -20.73 1.95 -0.98
CA MET A 128 -19.33 1.83 -0.58
C MET A 128 -19.20 1.78 0.94
N LYS A 129 -19.90 2.64 1.69
CA LYS A 129 -19.87 2.66 3.15
C LYS A 129 -20.41 1.36 3.75
N LEU A 130 -21.56 0.90 3.24
CA LEU A 130 -22.19 -0.35 3.70
C LEU A 130 -21.28 -1.55 3.44
N GLN A 131 -20.69 -1.63 2.24
CA GLN A 131 -19.77 -2.72 1.91
C GLN A 131 -18.50 -2.69 2.76
N LEU A 132 -17.93 -1.50 3.02
CA LEU A 132 -16.75 -1.37 3.87
C LEU A 132 -17.06 -1.80 5.32
N GLY A 133 -18.16 -1.35 5.88
CA GLY A 133 -18.61 -1.78 7.22
C GLY A 133 -18.79 -3.29 7.30
N ARG A 134 -19.51 -3.88 6.33
CA ARG A 134 -19.71 -5.33 6.27
C ARG A 134 -18.42 -6.10 6.05
N LEU A 135 -17.49 -5.54 5.28
CA LEU A 135 -16.17 -6.14 5.09
C LEU A 135 -15.40 -6.23 6.42
N VAL A 136 -15.37 -5.16 7.20
CA VAL A 136 -14.69 -5.16 8.51
C VAL A 136 -15.29 -6.24 9.42
N GLU A 137 -16.62 -6.34 9.49
CA GLU A 137 -17.29 -7.42 10.24
C GLU A 137 -16.83 -8.81 9.79
N TYR A 138 -16.70 -9.07 8.48
CA TYR A 138 -16.21 -10.36 7.99
C TYR A 138 -14.75 -10.61 8.34
N LEU A 139 -13.92 -9.58 8.32
CA LEU A 139 -12.50 -9.70 8.64
C LEU A 139 -12.26 -10.05 10.11
N GLU A 140 -13.15 -9.64 11.03
CA GLU A 140 -13.07 -9.97 12.45
C GLU A 140 -13.18 -11.48 12.73
N TYR A 141 -13.81 -12.25 11.82
CA TYR A 141 -13.91 -13.71 11.92
C TYR A 141 -12.75 -14.46 11.26
N LEU A 142 -11.78 -13.75 10.69
CA LEU A 142 -10.62 -14.37 10.02
C LEU A 142 -9.38 -14.34 10.96
N PRO A 143 -8.45 -15.29 10.81
CA PRO A 143 -7.22 -15.34 11.60
C PRO A 143 -6.20 -14.28 11.12
N LEU A 144 -6.56 -13.01 11.26
CA LEU A 144 -5.73 -11.86 10.88
C LEU A 144 -5.85 -10.75 11.91
N THR A 145 -4.96 -9.77 11.83
CA THR A 145 -4.98 -8.61 12.72
C THR A 145 -5.48 -7.39 11.93
N ILE A 146 -6.46 -6.69 12.47
CA ILE A 146 -6.93 -5.41 11.91
C ILE A 146 -6.35 -4.28 12.76
N VAL A 147 -5.79 -3.27 12.11
CA VAL A 147 -5.21 -2.09 12.77
C VAL A 147 -5.77 -0.81 12.15
N SER A 148 -6.20 0.09 13.01
CA SER A 148 -6.56 1.46 12.65
C SER A 148 -6.17 2.38 13.82
N VAL A 149 -5.50 3.49 13.53
CA VAL A 149 -5.01 4.42 14.57
C VAL A 149 -5.56 5.82 14.29
N ASP A 150 -6.38 6.33 15.20
CA ASP A 150 -6.99 7.65 15.03
C ASP A 150 -5.95 8.75 14.89
N GLY A 151 -6.20 9.69 13.98
CA GLY A 151 -5.30 10.78 13.67
C GLY A 151 -4.09 10.42 12.81
N ILE A 152 -3.98 9.14 12.38
CA ILE A 152 -2.85 8.62 11.58
C ILE A 152 -3.39 7.96 10.31
N GLU A 153 -2.72 8.21 9.18
CA GLU A 153 -3.03 7.51 7.92
C GLU A 153 -2.48 6.07 7.94
N ALA A 154 -3.11 5.18 7.18
CA ALA A 154 -2.68 3.79 7.06
C ALA A 154 -1.21 3.67 6.64
N ASP A 155 -0.75 4.55 5.74
CA ASP A 155 0.61 4.56 5.22
C ASP A 155 1.66 4.72 6.33
N ASP A 156 1.42 5.65 7.26
CA ASP A 156 2.31 5.89 8.40
C ASP A 156 2.32 4.69 9.36
N THR A 157 1.13 4.13 9.61
CA THR A 157 0.99 2.94 10.46
C THR A 157 1.71 1.74 9.86
N MET A 158 1.55 1.50 8.55
CA MET A 158 2.25 0.43 7.83
C MET A 158 3.77 0.63 7.84
N ALA A 159 4.22 1.87 7.63
CA ALA A 159 5.64 2.23 7.72
C ALA A 159 6.20 1.95 9.11
N TYR A 160 5.51 2.38 10.16
CA TYR A 160 5.92 2.12 11.55
C TYR A 160 5.98 0.63 11.87
N ILE A 161 4.95 -0.14 11.50
CA ILE A 161 4.92 -1.59 11.75
C ILE A 161 6.10 -2.27 11.03
N SER A 162 6.36 -1.92 9.77
CA SER A 162 7.38 -2.58 8.95
C SER A 162 8.80 -2.22 9.35
N LYS A 163 9.04 -0.98 9.78
CA LYS A 163 10.40 -0.47 10.04
C LYS A 163 10.80 -0.48 11.51
N GLN A 164 9.83 -0.32 12.42
CA GLN A 164 10.11 -0.17 13.84
C GLN A 164 9.55 -1.34 14.66
N PHE A 165 8.26 -1.67 14.53
CA PHE A 165 7.61 -2.63 15.39
C PHE A 165 7.99 -4.08 15.07
N LEU A 166 8.11 -4.44 13.78
CA LEU A 166 8.52 -5.75 13.28
C LEU A 166 9.88 -5.67 12.59
N SER A 167 10.88 -5.10 13.27
CA SER A 167 12.22 -4.83 12.73
C SER A 167 12.96 -6.09 12.28
N ASP A 168 12.66 -7.25 12.85
CA ASP A 168 13.36 -8.51 12.56
C ASP A 168 12.62 -9.42 11.58
N SER A 169 11.43 -9.00 11.14
CA SER A 169 10.55 -9.79 10.27
C SER A 169 10.83 -9.51 8.79
N LYS A 170 10.61 -10.53 7.94
CA LYS A 170 10.44 -10.31 6.50
C LYS A 170 9.06 -9.75 6.25
N ILE A 171 8.97 -8.60 5.62
CA ILE A 171 7.72 -7.88 5.40
C ILE A 171 7.36 -7.83 3.92
N VAL A 172 6.10 -8.10 3.62
CA VAL A 172 5.52 -7.80 2.31
C VAL A 172 4.39 -6.80 2.52
N LEU A 173 4.54 -5.60 1.97
CA LEU A 173 3.50 -4.56 1.94
C LEU A 173 2.64 -4.76 0.69
N MET A 174 1.34 -4.93 0.85
CA MET A 174 0.40 -5.03 -0.26
C MET A 174 -0.29 -3.69 -0.49
N SER A 175 0.15 -2.97 -1.50
CA SER A 175 -0.48 -1.72 -1.95
C SER A 175 -0.15 -1.45 -3.43
N THR A 176 -0.90 -0.55 -4.04
CA THR A 176 -0.58 0.01 -5.36
C THR A 176 0.05 1.38 -5.28
N ASP A 177 0.17 1.92 -4.09
CA ASP A 177 0.79 3.21 -3.86
C ASP A 177 2.31 3.10 -3.99
N LYS A 178 2.88 3.97 -4.82
CA LYS A 178 4.33 4.02 -5.05
C LYS A 178 5.09 4.57 -3.86
N ASP A 179 4.41 5.27 -2.96
CA ASP A 179 5.07 5.85 -1.79
C ASP A 179 5.62 4.78 -0.85
N PHE A 180 5.05 3.57 -0.88
CA PHE A 180 5.63 2.43 -0.16
C PHE A 180 6.98 1.95 -0.70
N LEU A 181 7.34 2.30 -1.95
CA LEU A 181 8.62 1.89 -2.52
C LEU A 181 9.83 2.48 -1.79
N GLN A 182 9.66 3.62 -1.10
CA GLN A 182 10.68 4.19 -0.22
C GLN A 182 11.00 3.31 1.01
N LEU A 183 10.10 2.37 1.34
CA LEU A 183 10.29 1.47 2.49
C LEU A 183 11.04 0.18 2.12
N VAL A 184 11.28 -0.04 0.82
CA VAL A 184 11.92 -1.28 0.34
C VAL A 184 13.39 -1.35 0.75
N ASP A 185 13.73 -2.47 1.39
CA ASP A 185 15.10 -2.82 1.80
C ASP A 185 15.31 -4.35 1.66
N ASP A 186 16.29 -4.92 2.39
CA ASP A 186 16.58 -6.37 2.36
C ASP A 186 15.47 -7.22 3.01
N ARG A 187 14.64 -6.64 3.88
CA ARG A 187 13.55 -7.29 4.60
C ARG A 187 12.17 -6.93 4.07
N VAL A 188 12.01 -5.73 3.54
CA VAL A 188 10.73 -5.15 3.14
C VAL A 188 10.61 -5.15 1.63
N GLN A 189 9.55 -5.77 1.12
CA GLN A 189 9.17 -5.74 -0.29
C GLN A 189 7.74 -5.22 -0.44
N VAL A 190 7.41 -4.69 -1.61
CA VAL A 190 6.04 -4.28 -1.95
C VAL A 190 5.46 -5.23 -2.98
N TRP A 191 4.28 -5.76 -2.69
CA TRP A 191 3.48 -6.54 -3.63
C TRP A 191 2.42 -5.66 -4.27
N SER A 192 2.49 -5.51 -5.59
CA SER A 192 1.45 -4.84 -6.36
C SER A 192 0.40 -5.84 -6.87
N PRO A 193 -0.81 -5.88 -6.31
CA PRO A 193 -1.80 -6.86 -6.70
C PRO A 193 -2.36 -6.64 -8.11
N THR A 194 -2.28 -5.41 -8.63
CA THR A 194 -2.67 -5.09 -10.01
C THR A 194 -1.67 -5.58 -11.03
N LYS A 195 -0.40 -5.33 -10.79
CA LYS A 195 0.68 -5.75 -11.68
C LYS A 195 1.08 -7.21 -11.45
N LYS A 196 0.62 -7.82 -10.35
CA LYS A 196 1.04 -9.14 -9.87
C LYS A 196 2.57 -9.26 -9.81
N LYS A 197 3.21 -8.22 -9.27
CA LYS A 197 4.66 -8.03 -9.27
C LYS A 197 5.14 -7.67 -7.89
N PHE A 198 6.29 -8.23 -7.49
CA PHE A 198 7.04 -7.81 -6.32
C PHE A 198 7.99 -6.66 -6.69
N TYR A 199 8.06 -5.68 -5.83
CA TYR A 199 9.07 -4.63 -5.85
C TYR A 199 10.06 -4.86 -4.71
N GLY A 200 11.25 -5.33 -5.05
CA GLY A 200 12.46 -5.32 -4.24
C GLY A 200 13.40 -4.23 -4.77
N LYS A 201 14.61 -4.17 -4.22
CA LYS A 201 15.64 -3.18 -4.61
C LYS A 201 15.93 -3.23 -6.11
N GLU A 202 16.16 -4.43 -6.64
CA GLU A 202 16.50 -4.65 -8.05
C GLU A 202 15.37 -4.20 -8.98
N THR A 203 14.13 -4.55 -8.63
CA THR A 203 12.96 -4.19 -9.42
C THR A 203 12.72 -2.69 -9.46
N ILE A 204 12.99 -1.98 -8.35
CA ILE A 204 12.92 -0.52 -8.30
C ILE A 204 14.00 0.08 -9.19
N LYS A 205 15.23 -0.43 -9.10
CA LYS A 205 16.34 0.02 -9.94
C LYS A 205 16.07 -0.20 -11.43
N GLU A 206 15.50 -1.35 -11.81
CA GLU A 206 15.13 -1.65 -13.19
C GLU A 206 14.00 -0.76 -13.72
N GLU A 207 12.95 -0.51 -12.92
CA GLU A 207 11.75 0.22 -13.39
C GLU A 207 11.91 1.74 -13.28
N PHE A 208 12.64 2.24 -12.28
CA PHE A 208 12.76 3.68 -11.99
C PHE A 208 14.19 4.21 -12.18
N GLU A 209 15.15 3.33 -12.47
CA GLU A 209 16.56 3.66 -12.65
C GLU A 209 17.20 4.31 -11.41
N ILE A 210 16.61 4.09 -10.21
CA ILE A 210 17.05 4.67 -8.93
C ILE A 210 17.18 3.59 -7.86
N GLU A 211 18.11 3.77 -6.94
CA GLU A 211 18.22 2.90 -5.75
C GLU A 211 17.05 3.14 -4.78
N SER A 212 16.54 2.07 -4.16
CA SER A 212 15.39 2.16 -3.24
C SER A 212 15.63 3.15 -2.08
N LYS A 213 16.85 3.22 -1.58
CA LYS A 213 17.27 4.15 -0.51
C LYS A 213 17.14 5.63 -0.90
N ASN A 214 17.19 5.96 -2.19
CA ASN A 214 17.03 7.32 -2.71
C ASN A 214 15.61 7.57 -3.24
N PHE A 215 14.70 6.58 -3.14
CA PHE A 215 13.36 6.70 -3.72
C PHE A 215 12.53 7.82 -3.07
N LEU A 216 12.66 8.03 -1.76
CA LEU A 216 12.02 9.15 -1.08
C LEU A 216 12.48 10.50 -1.68
N MET A 217 13.79 10.68 -1.87
CA MET A 217 14.34 11.92 -2.44
C MET A 217 13.86 12.14 -3.88
N TYR A 218 13.80 11.07 -4.66
CA TYR A 218 13.22 11.12 -6.00
C TYR A 218 11.75 11.55 -5.96
N ARG A 219 10.93 11.02 -5.03
CA ARG A 219 9.53 11.41 -4.86
C ARG A 219 9.37 12.88 -4.44
N VAL A 220 10.22 13.36 -3.54
CA VAL A 220 10.23 14.76 -3.12
C VAL A 220 10.49 15.69 -4.33
N LEU A 221 11.43 15.34 -5.18
CA LEU A 221 11.78 16.15 -6.36
C LEU A 221 10.72 16.08 -7.46
N THR A 222 10.13 14.91 -7.71
CA THR A 222 9.12 14.72 -8.75
C THR A 222 7.70 15.10 -8.33
N GLY A 223 7.44 15.14 -7.01
CA GLY A 223 6.12 15.39 -6.44
C GLY A 223 5.16 14.22 -6.57
N ASP A 224 3.94 14.43 -6.10
CA ASP A 224 2.81 13.51 -6.23
C ASP A 224 1.51 14.22 -6.60
N SER A 225 1.12 14.10 -7.85
CA SER A 225 -0.11 14.69 -8.36
C SER A 225 -1.37 14.05 -7.74
N SER A 226 -1.31 12.79 -7.30
CA SER A 226 -2.46 12.11 -6.69
C SER A 226 -2.79 12.67 -5.32
N ASP A 227 -1.80 13.19 -4.61
CA ASP A 227 -1.92 13.81 -3.30
C ASP A 227 -1.84 15.34 -3.35
N ASN A 228 -1.80 15.89 -4.57
CA ASN A 228 -1.66 17.32 -4.82
C ASN A 228 -0.37 17.91 -4.23
N ILE A 229 0.70 17.12 -4.22
CA ILE A 229 2.03 17.57 -3.78
C ILE A 229 2.82 17.97 -5.04
N PRO A 230 3.12 19.28 -5.22
CA PRO A 230 3.88 19.72 -6.36
C PRO A 230 5.34 19.27 -6.24
N GLY A 231 5.88 18.73 -7.33
CA GLY A 231 7.32 18.56 -7.47
C GLY A 231 7.98 19.79 -8.09
N ILE A 232 9.27 19.68 -8.33
CA ILE A 232 10.00 20.68 -9.10
C ILE A 232 9.55 20.61 -10.56
N ARG A 233 9.15 21.75 -11.13
CA ARG A 233 8.68 21.82 -12.50
C ARG A 233 9.74 21.32 -13.49
N GLY A 234 9.39 20.33 -14.29
CA GLY A 234 10.28 19.70 -15.26
C GLY A 234 11.27 18.68 -14.70
N ALA A 235 11.17 18.32 -13.40
CA ALA A 235 12.01 17.33 -12.76
C ALA A 235 11.51 15.90 -13.01
N GLY A 236 11.33 15.52 -14.27
CA GLY A 236 11.13 14.11 -14.62
C GLY A 236 12.43 13.31 -14.53
N THR A 237 12.35 11.96 -14.52
CA THR A 237 13.49 11.05 -14.33
C THR A 237 14.68 11.42 -15.23
N LYS A 238 14.47 11.59 -16.54
CA LYS A 238 15.54 11.95 -17.49
C LYS A 238 16.21 13.30 -17.19
N THR A 239 15.43 14.27 -16.69
CA THR A 239 15.95 15.57 -16.30
C THR A 239 16.79 15.45 -15.02
N LEU A 240 16.30 14.67 -14.05
CA LEU A 240 17.04 14.42 -12.82
C LEU A 240 18.33 13.66 -13.08
N GLN A 241 18.33 12.64 -13.92
CA GLN A 241 19.55 11.93 -14.35
C GLN A 241 20.61 12.87 -14.93
N LYS A 242 20.18 13.81 -15.76
CA LYS A 242 21.09 14.77 -16.39
C LYS A 242 21.59 15.83 -15.42
N ARG A 243 20.73 16.33 -14.50
CA ARG A 243 21.04 17.49 -13.63
C ARG A 243 21.50 17.13 -12.23
N LEU A 244 21.06 15.97 -11.74
CA LEU A 244 21.36 15.45 -10.41
C LEU A 244 21.79 13.97 -10.49
N PRO A 245 22.84 13.63 -11.25
CA PRO A 245 23.26 12.24 -11.44
C PRO A 245 23.57 11.53 -10.12
N ILE A 246 24.06 12.27 -9.11
CA ILE A 246 24.34 11.76 -7.77
C ILE A 246 23.12 11.05 -7.14
N LEU A 247 21.88 11.43 -7.52
CA LEU A 247 20.65 10.79 -7.05
C LEU A 247 20.52 9.32 -7.49
N PHE A 248 21.17 8.97 -8.61
CA PHE A 248 21.11 7.66 -9.25
C PHE A 248 22.33 6.78 -8.93
N GLU A 249 23.25 7.29 -8.13
CA GLU A 249 24.40 6.54 -7.64
C GLU A 249 24.02 5.60 -6.49
N ASP A 250 24.84 4.57 -6.28
CA ASP A 250 24.68 3.64 -5.16
C ASP A 250 25.21 4.23 -3.85
N LYS A 251 24.66 5.38 -3.48
CA LYS A 251 24.93 6.07 -2.22
C LYS A 251 23.61 6.61 -1.68
N GLU A 252 23.34 6.40 -0.40
CA GLU A 252 22.20 7.05 0.26
C GLU A 252 22.48 8.55 0.38
N LEU A 253 21.49 9.36 -0.01
CA LEU A 253 21.63 10.81 -0.03
C LEU A 253 20.70 11.45 0.99
N SER A 254 21.23 12.39 1.73
CA SER A 254 20.47 13.34 2.52
C SER A 254 20.11 14.60 1.70
N ILE A 255 19.18 15.39 2.23
CA ILE A 255 18.87 16.71 1.67
C ILE A 255 20.11 17.60 1.65
N ASP A 256 20.94 17.54 2.69
CA ASP A 256 22.17 18.32 2.80
C ASP A 256 23.21 17.92 1.73
N ASP A 257 23.28 16.63 1.40
CA ASP A 257 24.17 16.16 0.32
C ASP A 257 23.74 16.75 -1.04
N LEU A 258 22.42 16.82 -1.29
CA LEU A 258 21.92 17.45 -2.51
C LEU A 258 22.22 18.96 -2.54
N PHE A 259 22.03 19.67 -1.44
CA PHE A 259 22.39 21.09 -1.39
C PHE A 259 23.88 21.32 -1.60
N LYS A 260 24.75 20.53 -0.98
CA LYS A 260 26.20 20.59 -1.20
C LYS A 260 26.56 20.32 -2.66
N TYR A 261 25.96 19.31 -3.28
CA TYR A 261 26.19 18.99 -4.68
C TYR A 261 25.78 20.14 -5.62
N ILE A 262 24.59 20.73 -5.37
CA ILE A 262 24.09 21.86 -6.18
C ILE A 262 24.99 23.08 -6.00
N SER A 263 25.45 23.36 -4.78
CA SER A 263 26.29 24.54 -4.45
C SER A 263 27.73 24.39 -4.96
N SER A 264 28.24 23.16 -5.08
CA SER A 264 29.60 22.89 -5.58
C SER A 264 29.70 22.79 -7.09
N SER A 265 28.57 22.70 -7.80
CA SER A 265 28.57 22.60 -9.26
C SER A 265 28.72 24.00 -9.88
N ASP A 266 29.94 24.35 -10.34
CA ASP A 266 30.28 25.59 -11.06
C ASP A 266 29.63 25.71 -12.46
N ASP A 267 28.72 24.85 -12.79
CA ASP A 267 28.07 24.82 -14.12
C ASP A 267 27.03 25.92 -14.25
N LYS A 268 27.51 27.13 -14.58
CA LYS A 268 26.69 28.32 -14.87
C LYS A 268 25.70 28.13 -16.05
N THR A 269 25.73 27.00 -16.75
CA THR A 269 24.84 26.70 -17.87
C THR A 269 23.53 26.03 -17.43
N LYS A 270 23.43 25.61 -16.16
CA LYS A 270 22.19 25.03 -15.62
C LYS A 270 21.26 26.16 -15.15
N PRO A 271 20.08 26.33 -15.73
CA PRO A 271 19.13 27.29 -15.19
C PRO A 271 18.84 26.94 -13.72
N PRO A 272 18.71 27.94 -12.84
CA PRO A 272 18.40 27.70 -11.44
C PRO A 272 17.13 26.84 -11.36
N ILE A 273 17.13 25.84 -10.47
CA ILE A 273 15.91 25.14 -10.10
C ILE A 273 15.06 26.19 -9.41
N SER A 274 14.09 26.75 -10.13
CA SER A 274 13.23 27.81 -9.57
C SER A 274 12.48 27.21 -8.39
N PRO A 275 12.51 27.88 -7.21
CA PRO A 275 11.67 27.45 -6.08
C PRO A 275 10.19 27.45 -6.52
N PRO A 276 9.34 26.63 -5.88
CA PRO A 276 7.93 26.64 -6.17
C PRO A 276 7.40 28.07 -6.04
N VAL A 277 6.75 28.55 -7.09
CA VAL A 277 6.10 29.86 -7.07
C VAL A 277 4.95 29.73 -6.07
N ASN A 278 5.11 30.32 -4.89
CA ASN A 278 3.99 30.54 -4.00
C ASN A 278 3.03 31.51 -4.71
N ASN A 279 2.03 31.01 -5.39
CA ASN A 279 0.88 31.79 -5.77
C ASN A 279 0.06 32.04 -4.49
N THR A 280 0.51 32.99 -3.70
CA THR A 280 -0.32 33.74 -2.76
C THR A 280 -1.07 34.78 -3.56
N VAL A 281 -2.29 34.51 -3.97
CA VAL A 281 -3.40 35.48 -4.08
C VAL A 281 -4.66 34.77 -3.64
#